data_8a1f827ad474ba9a28fa68794bef330d
#
_entry.id   8a1f827ad474ba9a28fa68794bef330d
#
_cell.length_a   1.000
_cell.length_b   1.000
_cell.length_c   1.000
_cell.angle_alpha   90.00
_cell.angle_beta   90.00
_cell.angle_gamma   90.00
#
_symmetry.space_group_name_H-M   'P 1'
#
loop_
_entity.id
_entity.type
_entity.pdbx_description
1 polymer ?
#
loop_
_entity_poly.entity_id
_entity_poly.type
_entity_poly.pdbx_seq_one_letter_code
_entity_poly.pdbx_strand_id
1 'polypeptide(L)'
;MTKKIVRESDIIYIAGLFDGEGSIQYKQYMRKKPHNKKAYPNWSIRMEIAMTDKEIIKWVAETLDCGTWGERKVQKGRKRQWRWRCGFRDAFFVARLLWPYAKVKLHKIEQIIDHYTPEFGADQNIVNMDEYKMRKEMMWE
;
A
#
# COMPACT_ATOMS: atom_id res chain seq x y z
N MET A 1 -10.09 16.32 -10.82
CA MET A 1 -10.46 15.44 -9.69
C MET A 1 -10.04 16.05 -8.37
N THR A 2 -11.00 16.39 -7.56
CA THR A 2 -10.73 16.81 -6.20
C THR A 2 -10.27 15.60 -5.39
N LYS A 3 -9.06 15.63 -4.88
CA LYS A 3 -8.60 14.62 -3.95
C LYS A 3 -9.42 14.72 -2.67
N LYS A 4 -9.97 13.59 -2.24
CA LYS A 4 -10.67 13.49 -0.97
C LYS A 4 -9.71 13.82 0.16
N ILE A 5 -10.10 14.74 1.04
CA ILE A 5 -9.31 15.06 2.22
C ILE A 5 -9.51 13.93 3.24
N VAL A 6 -8.43 13.25 3.59
CA VAL A 6 -8.46 12.17 4.58
C VAL A 6 -8.06 12.75 5.93
N ARG A 7 -8.86 12.46 6.95
CA ARG A 7 -8.56 12.90 8.32
C ARG A 7 -7.35 12.16 8.86
N GLU A 8 -6.49 12.88 9.57
CA GLU A 8 -5.32 12.28 10.19
C GLU A 8 -5.70 11.13 11.13
N SER A 9 -6.78 11.27 11.90
CA SER A 9 -7.26 10.23 12.79
C SER A 9 -7.61 8.93 12.04
N ASP A 10 -8.18 9.05 10.85
CA ASP A 10 -8.51 7.89 10.01
C ASP A 10 -7.24 7.23 9.46
N ILE A 11 -6.27 8.04 9.07
CA ILE A 11 -4.97 7.52 8.60
C ILE A 11 -4.27 6.76 9.71
N ILE A 12 -4.26 7.29 10.93
CA ILE A 12 -3.66 6.64 12.09
C ILE A 12 -4.33 5.29 12.36
N TYR A 13 -5.67 5.25 12.31
CA TYR A 13 -6.41 4.01 12.50
C TYR A 13 -6.05 2.97 11.43
N ILE A 14 -6.05 3.39 10.17
CA ILE A 14 -5.72 2.50 9.05
C ILE A 14 -4.28 2.01 9.15
N ALA A 15 -3.35 2.87 9.57
CA ALA A 15 -1.95 2.47 9.75
C ALA A 15 -1.82 1.37 10.80
N GLY A 16 -2.50 1.49 11.94
CA GLY A 16 -2.51 0.47 12.97
C GLY A 16 -3.17 -0.82 12.50
N LEU A 17 -4.29 -0.70 11.79
CA LEU A 17 -4.98 -1.84 11.21
C LEU A 17 -4.10 -2.57 10.20
N PHE A 18 -3.41 -1.81 9.35
CA PHE A 18 -2.50 -2.36 8.35
C PHE A 18 -1.30 -3.05 9.01
N ASP A 19 -0.75 -2.47 10.07
CA ASP A 19 0.33 -3.10 10.82
C ASP A 19 -0.06 -4.48 11.36
N GLY A 20 -1.31 -4.63 11.80
CA GLY A 20 -1.80 -5.89 12.38
C GLY A 20 -2.32 -6.88 11.36
N GLU A 21 -3.10 -6.41 10.40
CA GLU A 21 -3.86 -7.27 9.48
C GLU A 21 -3.43 -7.12 8.01
N GLY A 22 -2.56 -6.18 7.71
CA GLY A 22 -2.15 -5.91 6.34
C GLY A 22 -1.06 -6.83 5.85
N SER A 23 -0.92 -6.88 4.54
CA SER A 23 0.20 -7.54 3.89
C SER A 23 0.69 -6.70 2.72
N ILE A 24 1.98 -6.82 2.45
CA ILE A 24 2.63 -6.14 1.33
C ILE A 24 3.30 -7.19 0.46
N GLN A 25 3.03 -7.12 -0.83
CA GLN A 25 3.80 -7.84 -1.82
C GLN A 25 4.70 -6.83 -2.54
N TYR A 26 6.00 -7.03 -2.44
CA TYR A 26 6.99 -6.23 -3.13
C TYR A 26 8.07 -7.17 -3.63
N LYS A 27 7.98 -7.54 -4.90
CA LYS A 27 8.94 -8.47 -5.48
C LYS A 27 9.11 -8.24 -6.97
N GLN A 28 10.30 -8.55 -7.45
CA GLN A 28 10.60 -8.61 -8.86
C GLN A 28 10.50 -10.05 -9.34
N TYR A 29 9.93 -10.24 -10.52
CA TYR A 29 9.84 -11.55 -11.13
C TYR A 29 10.15 -11.44 -12.62
N MET A 30 10.56 -12.56 -13.21
CA MET A 30 10.84 -12.62 -14.63
C MET A 30 9.57 -13.05 -15.38
N ARG A 31 9.18 -12.24 -16.35
CA ARG A 31 7.99 -12.50 -17.16
C ARG A 31 8.39 -12.81 -18.59
N LYS A 32 7.87 -13.92 -19.13
CA LYS A 32 8.00 -14.28 -20.54
C LYS A 32 6.77 -13.88 -21.31
N LYS A 33 6.95 -13.16 -22.42
CA LYS A 33 5.85 -12.92 -23.36
C LYS A 33 5.60 -14.18 -24.19
N PRO A 34 4.33 -14.50 -24.53
CA PRO A 34 4.01 -15.71 -25.31
C PRO A 34 4.72 -15.79 -26.66
N HIS A 35 5.07 -14.66 -27.26
CA HIS A 35 5.70 -14.60 -28.59
C HIS A 35 7.18 -14.21 -28.55
N ASN A 36 7.75 -14.11 -27.37
CA ASN A 36 9.14 -13.71 -27.23
C ASN A 36 9.86 -14.62 -26.25
N LYS A 37 10.95 -15.23 -26.69
CA LYS A 37 11.73 -16.16 -25.86
C LYS A 37 12.53 -15.47 -24.76
N LYS A 38 12.63 -14.13 -24.79
CA LYS A 38 13.37 -13.39 -23.77
C LYS A 38 12.47 -13.06 -22.58
N ALA A 39 12.91 -13.47 -21.39
CA ALA A 39 12.28 -13.03 -20.15
C ALA A 39 12.73 -11.61 -19.83
N TYR A 40 11.86 -10.82 -19.24
CA TYR A 40 12.16 -9.46 -18.79
C TYR A 40 11.71 -9.27 -17.35
N PRO A 41 12.40 -8.40 -16.58
CA PRO A 41 12.02 -8.17 -15.20
C PRO A 41 10.70 -7.40 -15.12
N ASN A 42 9.87 -7.79 -14.18
CA ASN A 42 8.61 -7.11 -13.88
C ASN A 42 8.44 -7.05 -12.37
N TRP A 43 7.66 -6.09 -11.88
CA TRP A 43 7.42 -5.90 -10.47
C TRP A 43 6.00 -6.26 -10.09
N SER A 44 5.86 -6.88 -8.92
CA SER A 44 4.56 -7.05 -8.26
C SER A 44 4.59 -6.23 -6.98
N ILE A 45 3.77 -5.17 -6.96
CA ILE A 45 3.71 -4.23 -5.84
C ILE A 45 2.25 -4.10 -5.44
N ARG A 46 1.94 -4.52 -4.21
CA ARG A 46 0.55 -4.56 -3.75
C ARG A 46 0.49 -4.43 -2.24
N MET A 47 -0.53 -3.71 -1.77
CA MET A 47 -0.91 -3.64 -0.37
C MET A 47 -2.31 -4.21 -0.22
N GLU A 48 -2.55 -4.95 0.86
CA GLU A 48 -3.81 -5.63 1.07
C GLU A 48 -4.16 -5.68 2.56
N ILE A 49 -5.44 -5.53 2.87
CA ILE A 49 -6.01 -5.83 4.18
C ILE A 49 -7.15 -6.83 3.97
N ALA A 50 -7.13 -7.95 4.69
CA ALA A 50 -8.18 -8.95 4.64
C ALA A 50 -8.68 -9.25 6.05
N MET A 51 -10.00 -9.24 6.23
CA MET A 51 -10.64 -9.42 7.53
C MET A 51 -12.00 -10.06 7.37
N THR A 52 -12.53 -10.56 8.48
CA THR A 52 -13.92 -11.03 8.54
C THR A 52 -14.92 -9.88 8.68
N ASP A 53 -14.47 -8.67 9.01
CA ASP A 53 -15.32 -7.50 9.19
C ASP A 53 -15.48 -6.75 7.86
N LYS A 54 -16.62 -6.97 7.21
CA LYS A 54 -16.94 -6.36 5.93
C LYS A 54 -16.98 -4.83 5.98
N GLU A 55 -17.60 -4.27 7.02
CA GLU A 55 -17.81 -2.83 7.11
C GLU A 55 -16.48 -2.06 7.25
N ILE A 56 -15.52 -2.62 7.98
CA ILE A 56 -14.19 -2.03 8.12
C ILE A 56 -13.46 -2.03 6.77
N ILE A 57 -13.52 -3.12 6.04
CA ILE A 57 -12.89 -3.22 4.71
C ILE A 57 -13.49 -2.20 3.73
N LYS A 58 -14.82 -2.10 3.73
CA LYS A 58 -15.53 -1.10 2.92
C LYS A 58 -15.10 0.33 3.31
N TRP A 59 -15.04 0.60 4.60
CA TRP A 59 -14.63 1.90 5.12
C TRP A 59 -13.20 2.28 4.71
N VAL A 60 -12.27 1.33 4.77
CA VAL A 60 -10.88 1.55 4.31
C VAL A 60 -10.87 1.97 2.84
N ALA A 61 -11.57 1.22 2.00
CA ALA A 61 -11.64 1.51 0.56
C ALA A 61 -12.21 2.90 0.29
N GLU A 62 -13.29 3.26 0.96
CA GLU A 62 -13.93 4.56 0.79
C GLU A 62 -13.06 5.70 1.33
N THR A 63 -12.39 5.48 2.45
CA THR A 63 -11.56 6.50 3.10
C THR A 63 -10.32 6.79 2.28
N LEU A 64 -9.62 5.77 1.81
CA LEU A 64 -8.42 5.93 0.99
C LEU A 64 -8.74 6.31 -0.46
N ASP A 65 -9.96 6.05 -0.89
CA ASP A 65 -10.46 6.37 -2.25
C ASP A 65 -9.57 5.82 -3.35
N CYS A 66 -9.03 4.64 -3.14
CA CYS A 66 -8.24 3.93 -4.14
C CYS A 66 -8.30 2.43 -3.89
N GLY A 67 -7.90 1.67 -4.90
CA GLY A 67 -7.92 0.22 -4.82
C GLY A 67 -9.30 -0.37 -5.04
N THR A 68 -9.42 -1.65 -4.77
CA THR A 68 -10.67 -2.39 -4.89
C THR A 68 -10.93 -3.17 -3.61
N TRP A 69 -12.20 -3.42 -3.33
CA TRP A 69 -12.57 -4.25 -2.20
C TRP A 69 -13.69 -5.21 -2.60
N GLY A 70 -13.75 -6.34 -1.91
CA GLY A 70 -14.78 -7.34 -2.16
C GLY A 70 -14.56 -8.58 -1.30
N GLU A 71 -15.44 -9.53 -1.50
CA GLU A 71 -15.34 -10.81 -0.79
C GLU A 71 -14.14 -11.60 -1.30
N ARG A 72 -13.35 -12.12 -0.36
CA ARG A 72 -12.22 -12.97 -0.65
C ARG A 72 -12.69 -14.44 -0.65
N LYS A 73 -12.29 -15.21 -1.66
CA LYS A 73 -12.54 -16.65 -1.66
C LYS A 73 -11.77 -17.33 -0.53
N VAL A 74 -12.49 -18.10 0.26
CA VAL A 74 -11.91 -18.89 1.34
C VAL A 74 -12.28 -20.35 1.15
N GLN A 75 -11.54 -21.24 1.81
CA GLN A 75 -11.83 -22.67 1.76
C GLN A 75 -13.17 -22.96 2.44
N LYS A 76 -13.87 -23.98 1.93
CA LYS A 76 -15.15 -24.44 2.48
C LYS A 76 -15.00 -24.71 3.99
N GLY A 77 -15.97 -24.20 4.77
CA GLY A 77 -15.97 -24.34 6.23
C GLY A 77 -15.29 -23.22 7.00
N ARG A 78 -14.64 -22.30 6.31
CA ARG A 78 -14.04 -21.12 6.96
C ARG A 78 -15.00 -19.93 6.90
N LYS A 79 -14.82 -19.00 7.85
CA LYS A 79 -15.59 -17.75 7.89
C LYS A 79 -15.37 -16.95 6.63
N ARG A 80 -16.41 -16.28 6.16
CA ARG A 80 -16.33 -15.36 5.02
C ARG A 80 -15.36 -14.24 5.37
N GLN A 81 -14.54 -13.85 4.38
CA GLN A 81 -13.59 -12.76 4.52
C GLN A 81 -13.77 -11.76 3.38
N TRP A 82 -13.47 -10.51 3.67
CA TRP A 82 -13.41 -9.44 2.69
C TRP A 82 -12.00 -8.90 2.67
N ARG A 83 -11.63 -8.36 1.51
CA ARG A 83 -10.31 -7.73 1.38
C ARG A 83 -10.43 -6.43 0.60
N TRP A 84 -9.59 -5.48 0.98
CA TRP A 84 -9.24 -4.32 0.20
C TRP A 84 -7.80 -4.48 -0.27
N ARG A 85 -7.53 -4.09 -1.50
CA ARG A 85 -6.17 -4.10 -2.02
C ARG A 85 -5.96 -3.00 -3.03
N CYS A 86 -4.72 -2.50 -3.11
CA CYS A 86 -4.28 -1.58 -4.14
C CYS A 86 -2.88 -1.99 -4.61
N GLY A 87 -2.50 -1.52 -5.77
CA GLY A 87 -1.23 -1.89 -6.35
C GLY A 87 -0.54 -0.74 -7.06
N PHE A 88 0.76 -0.92 -7.31
CA PHE A 88 1.58 0.00 -8.09
C PHE A 88 1.54 1.42 -7.53
N ARG A 89 1.16 2.42 -8.34
CA ARG A 89 1.15 3.83 -7.92
C ARG A 89 0.20 4.10 -6.75
N ASP A 90 -0.93 3.43 -6.72
CA ASP A 90 -1.85 3.56 -5.58
C ASP A 90 -1.20 3.07 -4.29
N ALA A 91 -0.44 1.97 -4.36
CA ALA A 91 0.31 1.48 -3.20
C ALA A 91 1.35 2.51 -2.74
N PHE A 92 1.98 3.22 -3.66
CA PHE A 92 2.89 4.30 -3.31
C PHE A 92 2.18 5.42 -2.53
N PHE A 93 1.02 5.86 -3.01
CA PHE A 93 0.26 6.92 -2.33
C PHE A 93 -0.19 6.47 -0.93
N VAL A 94 -0.68 5.25 -0.81
CA VAL A 94 -1.10 4.71 0.49
C VAL A 94 0.10 4.54 1.42
N ALA A 95 1.22 4.01 0.91
CA ALA A 95 2.44 3.85 1.70
C ALA A 95 2.88 5.17 2.32
N ARG A 96 2.83 6.24 1.56
CA ARG A 96 3.20 7.57 2.05
C ARG A 96 2.26 8.08 3.14
N LEU A 97 0.95 7.83 3.00
CA LEU A 97 -0.01 8.21 4.02
C LEU A 97 0.24 7.46 5.32
N LEU A 98 0.55 6.17 5.24
CA LEU A 98 0.73 5.32 6.42
C LEU A 98 2.12 5.42 7.04
N TRP A 99 3.11 5.86 6.27
CA TRP A 99 4.51 5.85 6.69
C TRP A 99 4.76 6.53 8.06
N PRO A 100 4.19 7.71 8.37
CA PRO A 100 4.49 8.37 9.65
C PRO A 100 4.00 7.58 10.87
N TYR A 101 3.04 6.67 10.69
CA TYR A 101 2.36 5.98 11.77
C TYR A 101 2.62 4.47 11.80
N ALA A 102 3.15 3.91 10.71
CA ALA A 102 3.42 2.48 10.61
C ALA A 102 4.62 2.10 11.48
N LYS A 103 4.58 0.90 12.02
CA LYS A 103 5.67 0.35 12.82
C LYS A 103 6.07 -1.04 12.35
N VAL A 104 5.16 -2.00 12.39
CA VAL A 104 5.44 -3.39 12.03
C VAL A 104 5.76 -3.53 10.54
N LYS A 105 5.01 -2.85 9.68
CA LYS A 105 5.17 -2.92 8.22
C LYS A 105 6.06 -1.81 7.66
N LEU A 106 6.69 -1.01 8.51
CA LEU A 106 7.44 0.17 8.09
C LEU A 106 8.50 -0.14 7.04
N HIS A 107 9.29 -1.19 7.23
CA HIS A 107 10.34 -1.57 6.29
C HIS A 107 9.79 -1.81 4.88
N LYS A 108 8.69 -2.56 4.77
CA LYS A 108 8.07 -2.86 3.49
C LYS A 108 7.42 -1.62 2.86
N ILE A 109 6.82 -0.76 3.69
CA ILE A 109 6.27 0.52 3.23
C ILE A 109 7.38 1.39 2.65
N GLU A 110 8.53 1.46 3.30
CA GLU A 110 9.67 2.20 2.80
C GLU A 110 10.20 1.66 1.48
N GLN A 111 10.19 0.34 1.29
CA GLN A 111 10.58 -0.27 0.01
C GLN A 111 9.70 0.23 -1.14
N ILE A 112 8.39 0.33 -0.91
CA ILE A 112 7.47 0.85 -1.93
C ILE A 112 7.76 2.32 -2.23
N ILE A 113 7.94 3.13 -1.18
CA ILE A 113 8.23 4.55 -1.34
C ILE A 113 9.53 4.75 -2.11
N ASP A 114 10.58 4.06 -1.74
CA ASP A 114 11.88 4.16 -2.39
C ASP A 114 11.82 3.71 -3.86
N HIS A 115 10.99 2.72 -4.15
CA HIS A 115 10.81 2.22 -5.52
C HIS A 115 10.30 3.31 -6.47
N TYR A 116 9.35 4.13 -6.00
CA TYR A 116 8.71 5.16 -6.81
C TYR A 116 9.34 6.55 -6.67
N THR A 117 10.27 6.74 -5.74
CA THR A 117 10.89 8.04 -5.51
C THR A 117 11.51 8.66 -6.77
N PRO A 118 12.22 7.90 -7.64
CA PRO A 118 12.76 8.50 -8.86
C PRO A 118 11.68 9.06 -9.80
N GLU A 119 10.49 8.44 -9.83
CA GLU A 119 9.38 8.89 -10.67
C GLU A 119 8.66 10.11 -10.08
N PHE A 120 8.40 10.10 -8.77
CA PHE A 120 7.58 11.10 -8.10
C PHE A 120 8.36 12.07 -7.22
N GLY A 121 9.68 11.93 -7.12
CA GLY A 121 10.49 12.72 -6.21
C GLY A 121 10.48 14.21 -6.45
N ALA A 122 10.21 14.64 -7.68
CA ALA A 122 10.09 16.06 -8.05
C ALA A 122 8.66 16.59 -7.89
N ASP A 123 7.67 15.74 -7.67
CA ASP A 123 6.29 16.16 -7.51
C ASP A 123 6.04 16.55 -6.06
N GLN A 124 6.11 17.85 -5.82
CA GLN A 124 6.04 18.42 -4.48
C GLN A 124 4.61 18.52 -3.92
N ASN A 125 3.60 18.17 -4.71
CA ASN A 125 2.22 18.41 -4.31
C ASN A 125 1.67 17.36 -3.35
N ILE A 126 2.36 16.23 -3.17
CA ILE A 126 1.79 15.10 -2.45
C ILE A 126 2.50 14.82 -1.13
N VAL A 127 3.83 14.72 -1.12
CA VAL A 127 4.63 14.62 0.10
C VAL A 127 5.92 15.38 -0.13
N ASN A 128 6.33 16.12 0.86
CA ASN A 128 7.67 16.70 0.87
C ASN A 128 8.69 15.57 1.01
N MET A 129 9.31 15.18 -0.11
CA MET A 129 10.27 14.09 -0.12
C MET A 129 11.52 14.40 0.69
N ASP A 130 11.87 15.68 0.80
CA ASP A 130 12.99 16.10 1.65
C ASP A 130 12.68 15.86 3.12
N GLU A 131 11.45 16.15 3.54
CA GLU A 131 10.98 15.84 4.89
C GLU A 131 10.97 14.33 5.15
N TYR A 132 10.51 13.54 4.19
CA TYR A 132 10.53 12.09 4.28
C TYR A 132 11.96 11.57 4.49
N LYS A 133 12.90 12.03 3.67
CA LYS A 133 14.30 11.62 3.76
C LYS A 133 14.90 12.01 5.11
N MET A 134 14.62 13.22 5.57
CA MET A 134 15.12 13.72 6.84
C MET A 134 14.58 12.90 8.01
N ARG A 135 13.28 12.58 8.03
CA ARG A 135 12.67 11.74 9.06
C ARG A 135 13.26 10.34 9.06
N LYS A 136 13.49 9.79 7.87
CA LYS A 136 14.07 8.46 7.73
C LYS A 136 15.49 8.41 8.32
N GLU A 137 16.31 9.42 8.04
CA GLU A 137 17.65 9.52 8.62
C GLU A 137 17.61 9.62 10.15
N MET A 138 16.70 10.42 10.68
CA MET A 138 16.55 10.59 12.14
C MET A 138 16.08 9.30 12.83
N MET A 139 15.28 8.49 12.16
CA MET A 139 14.76 7.26 12.75
C MET A 139 15.81 6.15 12.85
N TRP A 140 16.83 6.19 12.01
CA TRP A 140 17.84 5.14 11.93
C TRP A 140 19.19 5.51 12.57
N GLU A 141 19.27 6.67 13.19
CA GLU A 141 20.45 7.06 13.98
C GLU A 141 20.53 6.30 15.32
#